data_991f4918bb29bd70e3e61b4e45fdc958
#
_entry.id   991f4918bb29bd70e3e61b4e45fdc958
#
_cell.length_a   1.000
_cell.length_b   1.000
_cell.length_c   1.000
_cell.angle_alpha   90.00
_cell.angle_beta   90.00
_cell.angle_gamma   90.00
#
_symmetry.space_group_name_H-M   'P 1'
#
loop_
_entity.id
_entity.type
_entity.pdbx_description
1 polymer ?
#
loop_
_entity_poly.entity_id
_entity_poly.type
_entity_poly.pdbx_seq_one_letter_code
_entity_poly.pdbx_strand_id
1 'polypeptide(L)'
;MNKLKALLGFDPKTTTVKTELVAGMTTFLTMCYILAVNPTILATTGMDKGALFTATAIASAIATFLLAFMAKLPFAQAPSMGLNAFFAFTLCQAMGLTWQQALAVLLVEGIIFLAITFLNKIGRAHV
;
A
#
# COMPACT_ATOMS: atom_id res chain seq x y z
N MET A 1 -10.15 -17.87 -21.36
CA MET A 1 -10.65 -17.87 -19.96
C MET A 1 -9.73 -18.61 -18.97
N ASN A 2 -9.00 -19.64 -19.40
CA ASN A 2 -8.12 -20.42 -18.50
C ASN A 2 -6.80 -19.73 -18.10
N LYS A 3 -6.22 -18.88 -18.97
CA LYS A 3 -4.96 -18.17 -18.66
C LYS A 3 -5.13 -17.13 -17.55
N LEU A 4 -6.26 -16.42 -17.53
CA LEU A 4 -6.54 -15.42 -16.49
C LEU A 4 -6.74 -16.06 -15.10
N LYS A 5 -7.40 -17.22 -15.07
CA LYS A 5 -7.59 -18.00 -13.83
C LYS A 5 -6.27 -18.50 -13.25
N ALA A 6 -5.36 -18.97 -14.11
CA ALA A 6 -4.03 -19.40 -13.69
C ALA A 6 -3.16 -18.22 -13.21
N LEU A 7 -3.31 -17.05 -13.84
CA LEU A 7 -2.57 -15.84 -13.46
C LEU A 7 -2.99 -15.32 -12.07
N LEU A 8 -4.29 -15.41 -11.76
CA LEU A 8 -4.87 -14.96 -10.48
C LEU A 8 -4.78 -16.01 -9.36
N GLY A 9 -4.20 -17.18 -9.61
CA GLY A 9 -4.12 -18.26 -8.62
C GLY A 9 -5.49 -18.87 -8.26
N PHE A 10 -6.49 -18.71 -9.13
CA PHE A 10 -7.84 -19.23 -8.90
C PHE A 10 -7.89 -20.75 -9.10
N ASP A 11 -8.17 -21.50 -8.03
CA ASP A 11 -8.41 -22.95 -8.09
C ASP A 11 -9.93 -23.22 -8.00
N PRO A 12 -10.57 -23.67 -9.09
CA PRO A 12 -12.01 -23.99 -9.11
C PRO A 12 -12.44 -25.10 -8.15
N LYS A 13 -11.46 -25.87 -7.61
CA LYS A 13 -11.75 -26.96 -6.67
C LYS A 13 -11.89 -26.46 -5.23
N THR A 14 -11.29 -25.31 -4.90
CA THR A 14 -11.25 -24.78 -3.54
C THR A 14 -12.16 -23.58 -3.34
N THR A 15 -12.48 -22.86 -4.42
CA THR A 15 -13.27 -21.63 -4.32
C THR A 15 -14.14 -21.41 -5.55
N THR A 16 -15.16 -20.56 -5.42
CA THR A 16 -16.05 -20.13 -6.52
C THR A 16 -15.84 -18.64 -6.81
N VAL A 17 -16.13 -18.22 -8.04
CA VAL A 17 -16.05 -16.80 -8.42
C VAL A 17 -16.92 -15.92 -7.51
N LYS A 18 -18.08 -16.43 -7.09
CA LYS A 18 -18.97 -15.72 -6.16
C LYS A 18 -18.30 -15.51 -4.80
N THR A 19 -17.66 -16.55 -4.28
CA THR A 19 -16.94 -16.48 -3.00
C THR A 19 -15.79 -15.47 -3.05
N GLU A 20 -15.01 -15.49 -4.12
CA GLU A 20 -13.90 -14.53 -4.31
C GLU A 20 -14.40 -13.09 -4.42
N LEU A 21 -15.51 -12.87 -5.14
CA LEU A 21 -16.10 -11.54 -5.27
C LEU A 21 -16.64 -11.01 -3.94
N VAL A 22 -17.30 -11.86 -3.16
CA VAL A 22 -17.80 -11.49 -1.82
C VAL A 22 -16.63 -11.21 -0.86
N ALA A 23 -15.60 -12.04 -0.88
CA ALA A 23 -14.40 -11.84 -0.07
C ALA A 23 -13.69 -10.52 -0.43
N GLY A 24 -13.51 -10.24 -1.72
CA GLY A 24 -12.93 -8.98 -2.19
C GLY A 24 -13.75 -7.75 -1.79
N MET A 25 -15.08 -7.83 -1.92
CA MET A 25 -15.97 -6.76 -1.49
C MET A 25 -15.91 -6.53 0.02
N THR A 26 -15.88 -7.59 0.81
CA THR A 26 -15.74 -7.51 2.28
C THR A 26 -14.43 -6.85 2.67
N THR A 27 -13.32 -7.27 2.06
CA THR A 27 -11.99 -6.67 2.27
C THR A 27 -11.99 -5.19 1.90
N PHE A 28 -12.57 -4.83 0.74
CA PHE A 28 -12.70 -3.43 0.33
C PHE A 28 -13.49 -2.61 1.35
N LEU A 29 -14.66 -3.08 1.78
CA LEU A 29 -15.50 -2.36 2.74
C LEU A 29 -14.81 -2.17 4.10
N THR A 30 -14.03 -3.15 4.56
CA THR A 30 -13.28 -3.04 5.82
C THR A 30 -12.11 -2.07 5.72
N MET A 31 -11.56 -1.85 4.53
CA MET A 31 -10.38 -1.00 4.33
C MET A 31 -10.70 0.38 3.74
N CYS A 32 -11.88 0.59 3.17
CA CYS A 32 -12.23 1.84 2.47
C CYS A 32 -12.19 3.08 3.38
N TYR A 33 -12.34 2.92 4.70
CA TYR A 33 -12.23 4.04 5.65
C TYR A 33 -10.87 4.75 5.58
N ILE A 34 -9.81 4.06 5.16
CA ILE A 34 -8.46 4.62 5.01
C ILE A 34 -8.43 5.74 3.95
N LEU A 35 -9.30 5.65 2.93
CA LEU A 35 -9.44 6.69 1.90
C LEU A 35 -9.96 8.01 2.47
N ALA A 36 -10.66 7.99 3.59
CA ALA A 36 -11.12 9.18 4.29
C ALA A 36 -10.13 9.64 5.37
N VAL A 37 -9.63 8.71 6.17
CA VAL A 37 -8.77 9.01 7.33
C VAL A 37 -7.38 9.44 6.89
N ASN A 38 -6.76 8.75 5.95
CA ASN A 38 -5.41 9.05 5.50
C ASN A 38 -5.25 10.47 4.92
N PRO A 39 -6.11 10.92 3.97
CA PRO A 39 -6.06 12.30 3.50
C PRO A 39 -6.34 13.34 4.60
N THR A 40 -7.16 12.98 5.59
CA THR A 40 -7.47 13.90 6.70
C THR A 40 -6.26 14.12 7.60
N ILE A 41 -5.49 13.07 7.91
CA ILE A 41 -4.25 13.17 8.70
C ILE A 41 -3.19 13.95 7.91
N LEU A 42 -2.94 13.59 6.67
CA LEU A 42 -1.90 14.22 5.86
C LEU A 42 -2.24 15.67 5.46
N ALA A 43 -3.51 16.02 5.31
CA ALA A 43 -3.92 17.40 5.02
C ALA A 43 -3.54 18.40 6.13
N THR A 44 -3.29 17.94 7.36
CA THR A 44 -2.80 18.80 8.45
C THR A 44 -1.42 19.39 8.18
N THR A 45 -0.68 18.85 7.22
CA THR A 45 0.63 19.35 6.77
C THR A 45 0.55 20.43 5.70
N GLY A 46 -0.66 20.81 5.27
CA GLY A 46 -0.89 21.79 4.20
C GLY A 46 -1.02 21.20 2.80
N MET A 47 -1.04 19.87 2.66
CA MET A 47 -1.30 19.22 1.38
C MET A 47 -2.79 19.26 1.00
N ASP A 48 -3.08 19.28 -0.30
CA ASP A 48 -4.45 19.23 -0.80
C ASP A 48 -5.12 17.88 -0.52
N LYS A 49 -6.28 17.92 0.15
CA LYS A 49 -6.99 16.72 0.58
C LYS A 49 -7.52 15.88 -0.59
N GLY A 50 -7.92 16.52 -1.70
CA GLY A 50 -8.40 15.80 -2.89
C GLY A 50 -7.26 15.07 -3.60
N ALA A 51 -6.11 15.71 -3.74
CA ALA A 51 -4.92 15.09 -4.28
C ALA A 51 -4.46 13.90 -3.42
N LEU A 52 -4.49 14.04 -2.09
CA LEU A 52 -4.15 12.96 -1.16
C LEU A 52 -5.10 11.77 -1.25
N PHE A 53 -6.41 12.02 -1.40
CA PHE A 53 -7.39 10.96 -1.60
C PHE A 53 -7.09 10.17 -2.87
N THR A 54 -6.87 10.87 -3.98
CA THR A 54 -6.57 10.24 -5.28
C THR A 54 -5.25 9.47 -5.23
N ALA A 55 -4.21 10.06 -4.66
CA ALA A 55 -2.92 9.42 -4.50
C ALA A 55 -3.00 8.15 -3.63
N THR A 56 -3.73 8.21 -2.50
CA THR A 56 -3.95 7.05 -1.62
C THR A 56 -4.68 5.93 -2.34
N ALA A 57 -5.74 6.25 -3.10
CA ALA A 57 -6.51 5.26 -3.85
C ALA A 57 -5.66 4.59 -4.93
N ILE A 58 -4.92 5.37 -5.74
CA ILE A 58 -4.08 4.86 -6.82
C ILE A 58 -2.92 4.01 -6.25
N ALA A 59 -2.23 4.50 -5.22
CA ALA A 59 -1.12 3.77 -4.61
C ALA A 59 -1.57 2.43 -4.01
N SER A 60 -2.70 2.42 -3.30
CA SER A 60 -3.28 1.19 -2.73
C SER A 60 -3.70 0.20 -3.80
N ALA A 61 -4.30 0.68 -4.90
CA ALA A 61 -4.69 -0.16 -6.02
C ALA A 61 -3.46 -0.79 -6.70
N ILE A 62 -2.44 0.00 -7.02
CA ILE A 62 -1.20 -0.48 -7.65
C ILE A 62 -0.52 -1.51 -6.74
N ALA A 63 -0.35 -1.22 -5.44
CA ALA A 63 0.29 -2.12 -4.49
C ALA A 63 -0.48 -3.46 -4.36
N THR A 64 -1.82 -3.41 -4.29
CA THR A 64 -2.68 -4.59 -4.23
C THR A 64 -2.55 -5.43 -5.50
N PHE A 65 -2.59 -4.81 -6.69
CA PHE A 65 -2.41 -5.52 -7.95
C PHE A 65 -1.02 -6.14 -8.08
N LEU A 66 0.03 -5.42 -7.73
CA LEU A 66 1.40 -5.96 -7.74
C LEU A 66 1.52 -7.18 -6.83
N LEU A 67 0.96 -7.12 -5.62
CA LEU A 67 0.98 -8.26 -4.70
C LEU A 67 0.18 -9.44 -5.26
N ALA A 68 -1.00 -9.19 -5.80
CA ALA A 68 -1.84 -10.24 -6.38
C ALA A 68 -1.17 -10.95 -7.56
N PHE A 69 -0.52 -10.21 -8.47
CA PHE A 69 0.11 -10.79 -9.66
C PHE A 69 1.49 -11.38 -9.40
N MET A 70 2.32 -10.71 -8.58
CA MET A 70 3.70 -11.16 -8.33
C MET A 70 3.78 -12.23 -7.25
N ALA A 71 3.06 -12.05 -6.15
CA ALA A 71 3.09 -12.98 -5.02
C ALA A 71 1.95 -14.01 -5.05
N LYS A 72 0.93 -13.81 -5.89
CA LYS A 72 -0.31 -14.63 -5.96
C LYS A 72 -1.00 -14.74 -4.59
N LEU A 73 -0.94 -13.66 -3.81
CA LEU A 73 -1.54 -13.60 -2.48
C LEU A 73 -2.76 -12.67 -2.51
N PRO A 74 -3.90 -13.10 -1.95
CA PRO A 74 -5.15 -12.34 -1.96
C PRO A 74 -5.20 -11.31 -0.81
N PHE A 75 -4.15 -10.48 -0.67
CA PHE A 75 -4.09 -9.44 0.35
C PHE A 75 -4.23 -8.06 -0.27
N ALA A 76 -5.15 -7.26 0.27
CA ALA A 76 -5.24 -5.85 -0.07
C ALA A 76 -4.16 -5.07 0.67
N GLN A 77 -3.57 -4.08 -0.01
CA GLN A 77 -2.55 -3.19 0.51
C GLN A 77 -3.12 -1.79 0.71
N ALA A 78 -2.77 -1.18 1.83
CA ALA A 78 -3.14 0.20 2.11
C ALA A 78 -2.04 0.88 2.95
N PRO A 79 -1.96 2.23 2.93
CA PRO A 79 -1.00 2.97 3.73
C PRO A 79 -1.15 2.72 5.22
N SER A 80 -0.02 2.62 5.93
CA SER A 80 -0.04 2.50 7.40
C SER A 80 -0.39 3.84 8.04
N MET A 81 -1.43 3.87 8.86
CA MET A 81 -1.83 5.09 9.57
C MET A 81 -0.78 5.55 10.58
N GLY A 82 -0.06 4.62 11.23
CA GLY A 82 0.98 4.96 12.18
C GLY A 82 2.12 5.75 11.54
N LEU A 83 2.59 5.31 10.38
CA LEU A 83 3.64 6.01 9.63
C LEU A 83 3.15 7.36 9.10
N ASN A 84 1.91 7.45 8.65
CA ASN A 84 1.33 8.71 8.18
C ASN A 84 1.12 9.72 9.32
N ALA A 85 0.74 9.25 10.50
CA ALA A 85 0.67 10.08 11.70
C ALA A 85 2.08 10.55 12.13
N PHE A 86 3.08 9.68 12.10
CA PHE A 86 4.48 10.07 12.35
C PHE A 86 4.97 11.12 11.35
N PHE A 87 4.68 10.94 10.07
CA PHE A 87 4.98 11.92 9.03
C PHE A 87 4.35 13.28 9.34
N ALA A 88 3.03 13.31 9.60
CA ALA A 88 2.32 14.56 9.79
C ALA A 88 2.70 15.27 11.10
N PHE A 89 2.71 14.55 12.21
CA PHE A 89 2.88 15.14 13.52
C PHE A 89 4.35 15.28 13.94
N THR A 90 5.19 14.28 13.65
CA THR A 90 6.60 14.33 14.05
C THR A 90 7.44 15.08 13.04
N LEU A 91 7.44 14.67 11.76
CA LEU A 91 8.32 15.29 10.77
C LEU A 91 7.85 16.71 10.41
N CYS A 92 6.57 16.90 10.12
CA CYS A 92 6.09 18.21 9.67
C CYS A 92 5.81 19.18 10.84
N GLN A 93 5.10 18.74 11.88
CA GLN A 93 4.69 19.68 12.96
C GLN A 93 5.76 19.82 14.03
N ALA A 94 6.33 18.75 14.56
CA ALA A 94 7.30 18.84 15.65
C ALA A 94 8.69 19.25 15.17
N MET A 95 9.17 18.74 14.03
CA MET A 95 10.48 19.09 13.47
C MET A 95 10.42 20.31 12.54
N GLY A 96 9.23 20.81 12.19
CA GLY A 96 9.06 21.98 11.35
C GLY A 96 9.45 21.79 9.88
N LEU A 97 9.53 20.54 9.41
CA LEU A 97 9.82 20.26 8.01
C LEU A 97 8.62 20.58 7.13
N THR A 98 8.88 21.13 5.96
CA THR A 98 7.82 21.23 4.95
C THR A 98 7.46 19.83 4.46
N TRP A 99 6.21 19.64 4.03
CA TRP A 99 5.76 18.34 3.54
C TRP A 99 6.59 17.82 2.36
N GLN A 100 7.16 18.72 1.52
CA GLN A 100 8.06 18.36 0.42
C GLN A 100 9.37 17.76 0.94
N GLN A 101 9.96 18.37 1.98
CA GLN A 101 11.19 17.87 2.61
C GLN A 101 10.94 16.53 3.28
N ALA A 102 9.84 16.39 4.00
CA ALA A 102 9.45 15.15 4.65
C ALA A 102 9.20 14.03 3.64
N LEU A 103 8.57 14.31 2.49
CA LEU A 103 8.42 13.32 1.40
C LEU A 103 9.77 12.91 0.80
N ALA A 104 10.71 13.84 0.65
CA ALA A 104 12.06 13.51 0.18
C ALA A 104 12.78 12.56 1.14
N VAL A 105 12.65 12.76 2.45
CA VAL A 105 13.19 11.85 3.48
C VAL A 105 12.59 10.45 3.36
N LEU A 106 11.25 10.35 3.22
CA LEU A 106 10.58 9.06 3.03
C LEU A 106 10.99 8.35 1.73
N LEU A 107 11.22 9.12 0.66
CA LEU A 107 11.69 8.54 -0.61
C LEU A 107 13.08 7.92 -0.45
N VAL A 108 13.99 8.61 0.23
CA VAL A 108 15.33 8.09 0.53
C VAL A 108 15.25 6.84 1.42
N GLU A 109 14.41 6.87 2.45
CA GLU A 109 14.15 5.71 3.32
C GLU A 109 13.64 4.52 2.51
N GLY A 110 12.67 4.73 1.62
CA GLY A 110 12.13 3.69 0.76
C GLY A 110 13.18 3.08 -0.17
N ILE A 111 14.06 3.88 -0.75
CA ILE A 111 15.17 3.40 -1.59
C ILE A 111 16.15 2.57 -0.77
N ILE A 112 16.52 3.02 0.42
CA ILE A 112 17.42 2.29 1.32
C ILE A 112 16.78 0.96 1.72
N PHE A 113 15.50 0.95 2.07
CA PHE A 113 14.77 -0.26 2.43
C PHE A 113 14.74 -1.28 1.29
N LEU A 114 14.48 -0.82 0.06
CA LEU A 114 14.54 -1.67 -1.12
C LEU A 114 15.95 -2.25 -1.34
N ALA A 115 16.99 -1.42 -1.24
CA ALA A 115 18.37 -1.87 -1.38
C ALA A 115 18.72 -2.96 -0.36
N ILE A 116 18.38 -2.77 0.92
CA ILE A 116 18.60 -3.76 1.98
C ILE A 116 17.82 -5.04 1.70
N THR A 117 16.57 -4.93 1.24
CA THR A 117 15.74 -6.09 0.92
C THR A 117 16.33 -6.92 -0.21
N PHE A 118 16.83 -6.29 -1.27
CA PHE A 118 17.50 -6.99 -2.36
C PHE A 118 18.82 -7.63 -1.92
N LEU A 119 19.63 -6.94 -1.11
CA LEU A 119 20.89 -7.48 -0.57
C LEU A 119 20.64 -8.70 0.33
N ASN A 120 19.63 -8.66 1.19
CA ASN A 120 19.26 -9.77 2.08
C ASN A 120 18.73 -10.99 1.32
N LYS A 121 18.11 -10.79 0.18
CA LYS A 121 17.64 -11.87 -0.69
C LYS A 121 18.80 -12.58 -1.40
N ILE A 122 19.86 -11.86 -1.73
CA ILE A 122 21.09 -12.43 -2.31
C ILE A 122 21.84 -13.25 -1.26
N GLY A 123 21.88 -12.80 0.00
CA GLY A 123 22.54 -13.52 1.09
C GLY A 123 21.91 -14.87 1.47
N ARG A 124 20.60 -15.05 1.25
CA ARG A 124 19.91 -16.33 1.51
C ARG A 124 20.03 -17.36 0.39
N ALA A 125 20.48 -16.95 -0.78
CA ALA A 125 20.68 -17.88 -1.91
C ALA A 125 22.03 -18.62 -1.87
N HIS A 126 22.88 -18.32 -0.87
CA HIS A 126 24.21 -18.89 -0.72
C HIS A 126 24.39 -19.74 0.57
N VAL A 127 23.30 -20.18 1.20
CA VAL A 127 23.34 -21.12 2.35
C VAL A 127 22.71 -22.44 1.98
#